data_8c6adaa6508741765dfa93d0cc05c07a
#
_entry.id   8c6adaa6508741765dfa93d0cc05c07a
#
_cell.length_a   1.000
_cell.length_b   1.000
_cell.length_c   1.000
_cell.angle_alpha   90.00
_cell.angle_beta   90.00
_cell.angle_gamma   90.00
#
_symmetry.space_group_name_H-M   'P 1'
#
loop_
_entity.id
_entity.type
_entity.pdbx_description
1 polymer ?
#
loop_
_entity_poly.entity_id
_entity_poly.type
_entity_poly.pdbx_seq_one_letter_code
_entity_poly.pdbx_strand_id
1 'polypeptide(L)'
;MRKYLILTMLLFSLSLLTAGDYIIGTGTSNQNYVPFNGSYNYGWSRFFFTADELLDAGMTGTVEISKIGFQLVVNTLDNYITNNQRIYIREFYDENYPSSPQYINPSSLTAAFQGTISWTSPGWVFIQLTNPYTYTYNGGSPVANGIETLWENRDGSYQSPYPRFTYTSTDNYSAAYKYNNSSFPTNSGTRTKNRPNVWFISPATTVPNPAVNPIPANEAIGVEITTNLKWTSGGGDPDDYLVSLYTIDPLTYLMNNQITTSTTYTLPSLLEYSTTYYWRVIPRNSFGNAVACPTWSFTTMADPSIMSYPWTENFDGSEFPPTDDWLLRGGDLVDPIQLVGSSLWEQDDWLNISGTDKAARINIWDIVNGWLITPQFLFNEDSDYLYFDLAFLKYNQPPTGTPPALTGIDDRFAVLISDGYTWSTANIMREWNNSGSPYVLNDISPWGERICIPLNGLTGHKRIAFFAGSTTSNADNDFMINNLYVGPLILDPPQVQITQIGDNLCLLSWNECSGATGYDIYTANSPEGSWELIASTTETQFELSAQESKKFFRVKAIAR
;
A
#
# COMPACT_ATOMS: atom_id res chain seq x y z
N MET A 1 69.57 -23.20 49.34
CA MET A 1 69.19 -21.84 48.91
C MET A 1 68.10 -21.96 47.83
N ARG A 2 66.83 -21.81 48.21
CA ARG A 2 65.68 -21.78 47.27
C ARG A 2 65.48 -20.33 46.86
N LYS A 3 65.64 -20.03 45.54
CA LYS A 3 65.36 -18.72 44.99
C LYS A 3 63.81 -18.68 44.74
N TYR A 4 63.09 -17.80 45.38
CA TYR A 4 61.73 -17.45 45.10
C TYR A 4 61.70 -16.48 43.94
N LEU A 5 61.12 -16.86 42.83
CA LEU A 5 60.81 -15.99 41.69
C LEU A 5 59.48 -15.30 42.00
N ILE A 6 59.50 -14.02 42.32
CA ILE A 6 58.32 -13.18 42.47
C ILE A 6 57.86 -12.81 41.07
N LEU A 7 56.76 -13.46 40.58
CA LEU A 7 56.08 -13.12 39.34
C LEU A 7 55.15 -11.94 39.66
N THR A 8 55.55 -10.73 39.29
CA THR A 8 54.69 -9.55 39.37
C THR A 8 53.66 -9.67 38.24
N MET A 9 52.44 -10.08 38.61
CA MET A 9 51.29 -10.09 37.70
C MET A 9 50.83 -8.65 37.49
N LEU A 10 51.16 -8.04 36.35
CA LEU A 10 50.60 -6.78 35.91
C LEU A 10 49.12 -7.02 35.59
N LEU A 11 48.22 -6.67 36.51
CA LEU A 11 46.80 -6.59 36.21
C LEU A 11 46.55 -5.41 35.27
N PHE A 12 46.47 -5.67 33.99
CA PHE A 12 45.78 -4.76 33.08
C PHE A 12 44.31 -4.82 33.44
N SER A 13 43.79 -3.79 34.09
CA SER A 13 42.36 -3.59 34.19
C SER A 13 41.86 -3.25 32.76
N LEU A 14 41.41 -4.27 32.06
CA LEU A 14 40.61 -4.05 30.83
C LEU A 14 39.34 -3.36 31.31
N SER A 15 39.22 -2.05 31.12
CA SER A 15 37.96 -1.35 31.31
C SER A 15 37.02 -1.86 30.24
N LEU A 16 36.05 -2.69 30.64
CA LEU A 16 34.96 -3.09 29.77
C LEU A 16 34.17 -1.85 29.40
N LEU A 17 34.19 -1.48 28.10
CA LEU A 17 33.28 -0.50 27.52
C LEU A 17 31.87 -1.04 27.65
N THR A 18 30.95 -0.23 28.21
CA THR A 18 29.54 -0.56 28.27
C THR A 18 28.87 0.00 27.03
N ALA A 19 28.27 -0.89 26.23
CA ALA A 19 27.37 -0.51 25.15
C ALA A 19 26.04 -0.06 25.75
N GLY A 20 25.42 0.96 25.18
CA GLY A 20 24.10 1.38 25.64
C GLY A 20 23.57 2.63 24.97
N ASP A 21 22.31 2.84 25.24
CA ASP A 21 21.51 3.99 24.84
C ASP A 21 21.26 4.86 26.08
N TYR A 22 21.74 6.09 26.08
CA TYR A 22 21.68 6.98 27.22
C TYR A 22 20.88 8.24 26.87
N ILE A 23 19.61 8.27 27.28
CA ILE A 23 18.70 9.38 27.02
C ILE A 23 18.68 10.31 28.24
N ILE A 24 18.97 11.59 28.03
CA ILE A 24 18.95 12.61 29.09
C ILE A 24 18.00 13.74 28.68
N GLY A 25 17.03 13.99 29.55
CA GLY A 25 15.98 14.96 29.33
C GLY A 25 14.67 14.33 28.86
N THR A 26 13.56 14.77 29.49
CA THR A 26 12.20 14.26 29.26
C THR A 26 11.20 15.35 28.88
N GLY A 27 11.70 16.58 28.70
CA GLY A 27 10.85 17.73 28.39
C GLY A 27 10.24 17.62 26.98
N THR A 28 9.00 18.05 26.83
CA THR A 28 8.23 18.03 25.59
C THR A 28 8.07 19.39 24.92
N SER A 29 8.41 20.47 25.63
CA SER A 29 8.47 21.82 25.05
C SER A 29 9.58 21.95 24.05
N ASN A 30 9.45 22.87 23.08
CA ASN A 30 10.43 23.01 22.01
C ASN A 30 11.01 24.42 21.90
N GLN A 31 12.22 24.49 21.35
CA GLN A 31 12.98 25.73 21.13
C GLN A 31 13.82 25.63 19.86
N ASN A 32 14.30 26.79 19.40
CA ASN A 32 15.24 26.89 18.28
C ASN A 32 16.59 27.53 18.67
N TYR A 33 16.94 27.58 19.96
CA TYR A 33 18.18 28.23 20.40
C TYR A 33 19.34 27.26 20.51
N VAL A 34 19.09 26.06 21.00
CA VAL A 34 20.08 25.01 21.29
C VAL A 34 19.50 23.69 20.77
N PRO A 35 20.27 22.79 20.12
CA PRO A 35 21.72 22.78 19.97
C PRO A 35 22.24 23.79 18.94
N PHE A 36 21.48 24.24 17.98
CA PHE A 36 21.82 25.35 17.08
C PHE A 36 20.53 26.10 16.67
N ASN A 37 20.69 27.32 16.13
CA ASN A 37 19.55 28.08 15.63
C ASN A 37 19.56 28.14 14.10
N GLY A 38 18.64 27.40 13.48
CA GLY A 38 18.49 27.31 12.03
C GLY A 38 17.97 28.60 11.35
N SER A 39 17.60 29.64 12.12
CA SER A 39 17.22 30.95 11.57
C SER A 39 18.38 31.94 11.45
N TYR A 40 19.61 31.51 11.73
CA TYR A 40 20.83 32.34 11.64
C TYR A 40 21.92 31.63 10.84
N ASN A 41 22.70 32.43 10.11
CA ASN A 41 23.80 31.94 9.26
C ASN A 41 24.94 31.34 10.09
N TYR A 42 25.19 31.91 11.25
CA TYR A 42 26.31 31.55 12.14
C TYR A 42 25.87 31.54 13.58
N GLY A 43 26.53 30.70 14.38
CA GLY A 43 26.32 30.71 15.81
C GLY A 43 27.16 29.67 16.53
N TRP A 44 27.26 29.87 17.83
CA TRP A 44 27.75 28.84 18.71
C TRP A 44 26.75 28.58 19.83
N SER A 45 26.71 27.34 20.31
CA SER A 45 26.05 26.96 21.54
C SER A 45 26.90 26.04 22.37
N ARG A 46 26.57 26.00 23.65
CA ARG A 46 27.19 25.13 24.64
C ARG A 46 26.11 24.60 25.55
N PHE A 47 26.17 23.34 25.90
CA PHE A 47 25.27 22.76 26.88
C PHE A 47 25.96 21.59 27.57
N PHE A 48 25.67 21.41 28.86
CA PHE A 48 26.29 20.36 29.65
C PHE A 48 25.30 19.47 30.35
N PHE A 49 25.76 18.31 30.70
CA PHE A 49 25.11 17.29 31.50
C PHE A 49 25.98 17.00 32.71
N THR A 50 25.40 17.03 33.92
CA THR A 50 26.13 16.76 35.15
C THR A 50 26.49 15.28 35.26
N ALA A 51 27.46 14.95 36.11
CA ALA A 51 27.80 13.55 36.38
C ALA A 51 26.61 12.74 36.90
N ASP A 52 25.78 13.35 37.76
CA ASP A 52 24.60 12.69 38.32
C ASP A 52 23.57 12.35 37.23
N GLU A 53 23.30 13.28 36.29
CA GLU A 53 22.41 13.03 35.15
C GLU A 53 22.94 11.93 34.22
N LEU A 54 24.25 11.86 34.02
CA LEU A 54 24.91 10.80 33.23
C LEU A 54 24.82 9.45 33.94
N LEU A 55 25.00 9.41 35.25
CA LEU A 55 24.86 8.21 36.07
C LEU A 55 23.40 7.72 36.11
N ASP A 56 22.47 8.64 36.30
CA ASP A 56 21.00 8.32 36.28
C ASP A 56 20.55 7.79 34.92
N ALA A 57 21.18 8.24 33.82
CA ALA A 57 20.98 7.68 32.49
C ALA A 57 21.67 6.32 32.29
N GLY A 58 22.48 5.85 33.23
CA GLY A 58 23.18 4.56 33.19
C GLY A 58 24.62 4.61 32.68
N MET A 59 25.23 5.79 32.47
CA MET A 59 26.61 5.95 32.01
C MET A 59 27.60 5.72 33.18
N THR A 60 27.80 4.45 33.51
CA THR A 60 28.71 4.02 34.57
C THR A 60 30.05 3.55 34.00
N GLY A 61 31.15 3.88 34.67
CA GLY A 61 32.50 3.47 34.26
C GLY A 61 32.99 4.24 33.04
N THR A 62 33.51 3.52 32.04
CA THR A 62 34.00 4.10 30.78
C THR A 62 33.03 3.82 29.66
N VAL A 63 32.54 4.87 28.99
CA VAL A 63 31.58 4.83 27.90
C VAL A 63 32.16 5.55 26.69
N GLU A 64 32.20 4.89 25.55
CA GLU A 64 32.52 5.53 24.27
C GLU A 64 31.23 6.05 23.62
N ILE A 65 31.13 7.33 23.37
CA ILE A 65 29.99 7.94 22.67
C ILE A 65 30.32 7.99 21.18
N SER A 66 29.60 7.23 20.37
CA SER A 66 29.77 7.16 18.91
C SER A 66 28.73 7.94 18.13
N LYS A 67 27.52 8.14 18.68
CA LYS A 67 26.45 8.94 18.07
C LYS A 67 25.85 9.88 19.12
N ILE A 68 25.35 11.02 18.66
CA ILE A 68 24.55 11.94 19.47
C ILE A 68 23.26 12.25 18.76
N GLY A 69 22.13 12.07 19.45
CA GLY A 69 20.78 12.31 18.94
C GLY A 69 20.15 13.55 19.55
N PHE A 70 19.33 14.25 18.74
CA PHE A 70 18.47 15.36 19.16
C PHE A 70 17.05 15.14 18.66
N GLN A 71 16.07 15.46 19.50
CA GLN A 71 14.66 15.23 19.16
C GLN A 71 14.03 16.46 18.51
N LEU A 72 13.58 16.32 17.27
CA LEU A 72 12.87 17.34 16.49
C LEU A 72 11.36 17.25 16.70
N VAL A 73 10.70 18.41 16.65
CA VAL A 73 9.24 18.54 16.86
C VAL A 73 8.50 19.04 15.61
N VAL A 74 9.17 19.51 14.57
CA VAL A 74 8.51 20.21 13.45
C VAL A 74 8.12 19.26 12.34
N ASN A 75 6.83 19.28 11.97
CA ASN A 75 6.18 18.41 10.99
C ASN A 75 6.37 18.81 9.51
N THR A 76 7.18 19.84 9.21
CA THR A 76 7.21 20.45 7.86
C THR A 76 8.62 20.66 7.32
N LEU A 77 9.60 19.90 7.80
CA LEU A 77 10.96 19.95 7.27
C LEU A 77 11.12 18.92 6.15
N ASP A 78 10.88 19.35 4.92
CA ASP A 78 11.32 18.59 3.75
C ASP A 78 12.82 18.85 3.54
N ASN A 79 13.68 17.97 4.08
CA ASN A 79 15.13 17.98 3.90
C ASN A 79 15.83 19.30 4.26
N TYR A 80 15.68 19.76 5.50
CA TYR A 80 16.51 20.86 5.98
C TYR A 80 17.97 20.40 6.15
N ILE A 81 18.89 21.04 5.44
CA ILE A 81 20.32 20.70 5.43
C ILE A 81 21.11 21.83 6.09
N THR A 82 21.97 21.47 7.04
CA THR A 82 22.95 22.41 7.62
C THR A 82 24.36 21.97 7.24
N ASN A 83 25.10 22.87 6.61
CA ASN A 83 26.46 22.62 6.18
C ASN A 83 27.46 23.13 7.22
N ASN A 84 28.70 22.66 7.11
CA ASN A 84 29.83 23.16 7.91
C ASN A 84 29.54 23.24 9.42
N GLN A 85 28.88 22.22 9.96
CA GLN A 85 28.60 22.06 11.37
C GLN A 85 29.82 21.44 12.07
N ARG A 86 30.13 21.87 13.31
CA ARG A 86 31.19 21.29 14.13
C ARG A 86 30.68 21.04 15.54
N ILE A 87 30.91 19.84 16.03
CA ILE A 87 30.57 19.44 17.40
C ILE A 87 31.83 18.99 18.11
N TYR A 88 32.05 19.49 19.32
CA TYR A 88 33.11 19.09 20.20
C TYR A 88 32.51 18.63 21.51
N ILE A 89 33.12 17.65 22.14
CA ILE A 89 32.68 17.10 23.42
C ILE A 89 33.90 17.14 24.35
N ARG A 90 33.66 17.55 25.61
CA ARG A 90 34.70 17.59 26.62
C ARG A 90 34.17 17.33 28.02
N GLU A 91 35.02 17.07 28.96
CA GLU A 91 34.69 17.06 30.38
C GLU A 91 34.26 18.44 30.87
N PHE A 92 33.34 18.44 31.83
CA PHE A 92 32.81 19.65 32.43
C PHE A 92 32.57 19.43 33.93
N TYR A 93 32.97 20.44 34.74
CA TYR A 93 32.99 20.31 36.19
C TYR A 93 32.15 21.36 36.91
N ASP A 94 31.57 22.32 36.18
CA ASP A 94 30.75 23.37 36.76
C ASP A 94 29.28 22.97 36.75
N GLU A 95 28.48 23.59 37.65
CA GLU A 95 27.04 23.36 37.73
C GLU A 95 26.20 24.45 37.01
N ASN A 96 26.82 25.56 36.62
CA ASN A 96 26.14 26.70 35.99
C ASN A 96 27.05 27.44 35.02
N TYR A 97 26.45 27.92 33.92
CA TYR A 97 27.12 28.94 33.11
C TYR A 97 27.05 30.31 33.78
N PRO A 98 28.14 31.12 33.71
CA PRO A 98 28.18 32.46 34.22
C PRO A 98 27.15 33.36 33.52
N SER A 99 26.85 34.53 34.09
CA SER A 99 25.87 35.49 33.52
C SER A 99 26.22 35.97 32.10
N SER A 100 27.50 35.94 31.76
CA SER A 100 28.03 36.29 30.44
C SER A 100 28.91 35.14 29.92
N PRO A 101 28.31 34.02 29.41
CA PRO A 101 29.08 32.88 28.96
C PRO A 101 29.90 33.23 27.72
N GLN A 102 31.20 32.87 27.77
CA GLN A 102 32.14 33.19 26.70
C GLN A 102 32.13 32.09 25.63
N TYR A 103 32.39 32.45 24.38
CA TYR A 103 32.82 31.51 23.38
C TYR A 103 34.11 30.81 23.81
N ILE A 104 34.15 29.49 23.66
CA ILE A 104 35.36 28.69 23.84
C ILE A 104 35.92 28.37 22.48
N ASN A 105 37.14 28.86 22.21
CA ASN A 105 37.87 28.47 21.01
C ASN A 105 38.28 27.00 21.11
N PRO A 106 37.75 26.09 20.28
CA PRO A 106 38.03 24.67 20.40
C PRO A 106 39.34 24.22 19.74
N SER A 107 40.30 25.13 19.50
CA SER A 107 41.55 24.83 18.80
C SER A 107 42.40 23.74 19.46
N SER A 108 42.20 23.47 20.76
CA SER A 108 42.86 22.37 21.50
C SER A 108 42.05 21.09 21.58
N LEU A 109 40.82 21.07 21.00
CA LEU A 109 39.93 19.93 21.01
C LEU A 109 39.88 19.29 19.63
N THR A 110 39.74 17.96 19.60
CA THR A 110 39.39 17.26 18.37
C THR A 110 37.87 17.38 18.14
N ALA A 111 37.44 17.76 16.94
CA ALA A 111 36.03 17.77 16.60
C ALA A 111 35.49 16.34 16.64
N ALA A 112 34.50 16.11 17.47
CA ALA A 112 33.78 14.84 17.49
C ALA A 112 33.01 14.63 16.18
N PHE A 113 32.48 15.72 15.60
CA PHE A 113 31.85 15.74 14.27
C PHE A 113 32.22 17.02 13.53
N GLN A 114 32.44 16.91 12.22
CA GLN A 114 32.52 18.04 11.29
C GLN A 114 31.92 17.64 9.95
N GLY A 115 30.89 18.38 9.50
CA GLY A 115 30.25 18.07 8.23
C GLY A 115 28.89 18.70 8.04
N THR A 116 28.10 18.05 7.19
CA THR A 116 26.72 18.41 6.86
C THR A 116 25.77 17.50 7.66
N ILE A 117 24.68 18.09 8.18
CA ILE A 117 23.64 17.36 8.89
C ILE A 117 22.33 17.57 8.15
N SER A 118 21.63 16.46 7.87
CA SER A 118 20.30 16.45 7.27
C SER A 118 19.24 16.22 8.35
N TRP A 119 18.25 17.10 8.40
CA TRP A 119 17.14 17.08 9.35
C TRP A 119 15.87 16.73 8.60
N THR A 120 15.53 15.45 8.52
CA THR A 120 14.58 14.92 7.52
C THR A 120 13.19 14.58 8.05
N SER A 121 13.01 14.49 9.38
CA SER A 121 11.71 14.08 9.94
C SER A 121 11.57 14.44 11.41
N PRO A 122 10.33 14.57 11.94
CA PRO A 122 10.12 14.67 13.38
C PRO A 122 10.60 13.41 14.09
N GLY A 123 11.03 13.57 15.34
CA GLY A 123 11.59 12.49 16.14
C GLY A 123 13.09 12.65 16.38
N TRP A 124 13.76 11.56 16.72
CA TRP A 124 15.20 11.58 16.99
C TRP A 124 15.99 11.59 15.69
N VAL A 125 16.89 12.57 15.56
CA VAL A 125 17.89 12.64 14.48
C VAL A 125 19.26 12.42 15.08
N PHE A 126 19.97 11.40 14.57
CA PHE A 126 21.25 10.97 15.08
C PHE A 126 22.39 11.46 14.19
N ILE A 127 23.43 11.97 14.82
CA ILE A 127 24.67 12.41 14.19
C ILE A 127 25.74 11.41 14.55
N GLN A 128 26.28 10.70 13.55
CA GLN A 128 27.41 9.80 13.71
C GLN A 128 28.67 10.64 13.98
N LEU A 129 29.35 10.41 15.09
CA LEU A 129 30.58 11.09 15.39
C LEU A 129 31.75 10.52 14.56
N THR A 130 32.49 11.41 13.89
CA THR A 130 33.69 11.03 13.12
C THR A 130 34.82 10.59 14.06
N ASN A 131 34.89 11.25 15.20
CA ASN A 131 35.82 10.91 16.28
C ASN A 131 34.97 10.67 17.54
N PRO A 132 34.73 9.41 17.92
CA PRO A 132 33.99 9.07 19.14
C PRO A 132 34.63 9.70 20.37
N TYR A 133 33.82 10.05 21.36
CA TYR A 133 34.27 10.63 22.61
C TYR A 133 34.20 9.60 23.74
N THR A 134 35.32 9.39 24.44
CA THR A 134 35.35 8.48 25.59
C THR A 134 35.12 9.28 26.88
N TYR A 135 33.99 9.00 27.52
CA TYR A 135 33.69 9.49 28.86
C TYR A 135 34.06 8.42 29.88
N THR A 136 34.78 8.84 30.94
CA THR A 136 35.04 7.98 32.09
C THR A 136 34.63 8.71 33.36
N TYR A 137 33.65 8.14 34.07
CA TYR A 137 33.23 8.69 35.36
C TYR A 137 34.41 8.62 36.37
N ASN A 138 34.77 9.75 36.93
CA ASN A 138 35.94 9.87 37.79
C ASN A 138 35.72 9.49 39.26
N GLY A 139 34.54 8.91 39.60
CA GLY A 139 34.17 8.54 40.96
C GLY A 139 33.86 9.73 41.89
N GLY A 140 33.63 10.92 41.30
CA GLY A 140 33.31 12.14 42.07
C GLY A 140 34.53 12.83 42.74
N SER A 141 35.78 12.45 42.42
CA SER A 141 36.94 12.98 43.07
C SER A 141 37.93 13.65 42.08
N PRO A 142 38.40 14.88 42.38
CA PRO A 142 38.01 15.78 43.48
C PRO A 142 36.64 16.43 43.29
N VAL A 143 36.11 16.47 42.06
CA VAL A 143 34.76 16.94 41.68
C VAL A 143 34.26 16.01 40.61
N ALA A 144 32.98 15.63 40.65
CA ALA A 144 32.37 14.77 39.65
C ALA A 144 32.41 15.43 38.25
N ASN A 145 32.83 14.66 37.24
CA ASN A 145 32.96 15.15 35.88
C ASN A 145 31.67 14.87 35.07
N GLY A 146 31.10 15.93 34.51
CA GLY A 146 30.03 15.84 33.52
C GLY A 146 30.58 15.93 32.08
N ILE A 147 29.69 16.07 31.14
CA ILE A 147 29.98 16.26 29.70
C ILE A 147 29.46 17.62 29.24
N GLU A 148 30.29 18.41 28.57
CA GLU A 148 29.86 19.58 27.81
C GLU A 148 29.99 19.33 26.32
N THR A 149 28.93 19.67 25.58
CA THR A 149 28.90 19.72 24.13
C THR A 149 29.04 21.17 23.67
N LEU A 150 29.98 21.42 22.77
CA LEU A 150 30.20 22.69 22.09
C LEU A 150 29.76 22.51 20.64
N TRP A 151 28.89 23.39 20.16
CA TRP A 151 28.39 23.37 18.79
C TRP A 151 28.76 24.65 18.08
N GLU A 152 29.31 24.55 16.87
CA GLU A 152 29.52 25.66 15.97
C GLU A 152 28.72 25.47 14.71
N ASN A 153 27.73 26.34 14.48
CA ASN A 153 27.06 26.50 13.20
C ASN A 153 27.86 27.51 12.35
N ARG A 154 28.51 27.03 11.30
CA ARG A 154 29.30 27.83 10.35
C ARG A 154 28.74 27.72 8.93
N ASP A 155 27.43 27.49 8.79
CA ASP A 155 26.73 27.25 7.50
C ASP A 155 26.92 28.43 6.55
N GLY A 156 26.73 29.64 7.01
CA GLY A 156 26.77 30.83 6.18
C GLY A 156 25.42 31.15 5.50
N SER A 157 24.42 30.30 5.65
CA SER A 157 23.07 30.45 5.15
C SER A 157 22.03 29.91 6.13
N TYR A 158 20.78 30.33 5.97
CA TYR A 158 19.65 29.74 6.69
C TYR A 158 18.46 29.55 5.74
N GLN A 159 17.55 28.65 6.10
CA GLN A 159 16.33 28.36 5.39
C GLN A 159 15.12 28.44 6.33
N SER A 160 13.94 28.59 5.80
CA SER A 160 12.69 28.55 6.55
C SER A 160 11.74 27.56 5.83
N PRO A 161 11.06 26.68 6.55
CA PRO A 161 11.10 26.49 8.01
C PRO A 161 12.41 25.89 8.50
N TYR A 162 12.70 26.04 9.79
CA TYR A 162 13.97 25.57 10.42
C TYR A 162 13.67 24.61 11.58
N PRO A 163 14.66 23.76 11.96
CA PRO A 163 14.50 22.78 13.03
C PRO A 163 14.16 23.41 14.38
N ARG A 164 13.28 22.73 15.13
CA ARG A 164 12.99 23.02 16.52
C ARG A 164 13.22 21.76 17.35
N PHE A 165 13.82 21.91 18.51
CA PHE A 165 14.26 20.79 19.32
C PHE A 165 13.52 20.75 20.65
N THR A 166 13.17 19.55 21.12
CA THR A 166 12.66 19.38 22.46
C THR A 166 13.72 19.74 23.49
N TYR A 167 13.31 20.27 24.61
CA TYR A 167 14.20 20.63 25.70
C TYR A 167 13.60 20.28 27.06
N THR A 168 14.51 20.08 28.03
CA THR A 168 14.21 20.03 29.45
C THR A 168 14.66 21.34 30.10
N SER A 169 13.77 21.94 30.89
CA SER A 169 14.16 23.10 31.75
C SER A 169 14.81 22.59 33.03
N THR A 170 16.06 22.92 33.23
CA THR A 170 16.87 22.54 34.40
C THR A 170 16.81 23.62 35.49
N ASP A 171 17.16 23.28 36.72
CA ASP A 171 17.25 24.27 37.81
C ASP A 171 18.37 25.26 37.60
N ASN A 172 19.44 24.81 36.98
CA ASN A 172 20.67 25.56 36.71
C ASN A 172 20.71 26.08 35.26
N TYR A 173 21.54 27.07 34.97
CA TYR A 173 21.79 27.54 33.61
C TYR A 173 22.72 26.56 32.88
N SER A 174 22.13 25.56 32.26
CA SER A 174 22.83 24.40 31.66
C SER A 174 23.07 24.53 30.15
N ALA A 175 22.64 25.63 29.53
CA ALA A 175 22.94 25.92 28.13
C ALA A 175 23.26 27.41 27.91
N ALA A 176 24.03 27.68 26.85
CA ALA A 176 24.41 29.02 26.43
C ALA A 176 24.53 29.10 24.90
N TYR A 177 24.31 30.28 24.32
CA TYR A 177 24.30 30.45 22.87
C TYR A 177 24.58 31.89 22.43
N LYS A 178 25.02 32.02 21.16
CA LYS A 178 25.14 33.30 20.45
C LYS A 178 24.98 33.08 18.96
N TYR A 179 24.26 33.98 18.29
CA TYR A 179 23.99 33.90 16.83
C TYR A 179 24.30 35.22 16.16
N ASN A 180 24.58 35.14 14.84
CA ASN A 180 24.80 36.29 13.98
C ASN A 180 24.57 35.91 12.52
N ASN A 181 24.05 36.85 11.70
CA ASN A 181 23.84 36.64 10.28
C ASN A 181 25.03 37.10 9.40
N SER A 182 25.95 37.87 9.92
CA SER A 182 27.04 38.46 9.13
C SER A 182 28.36 37.69 9.24
N SER A 183 28.69 37.17 10.42
CA SER A 183 29.95 36.45 10.68
C SER A 183 29.81 35.55 11.89
N PHE A 184 30.69 34.56 12.03
CA PHE A 184 30.72 33.69 13.20
C PHE A 184 31.05 34.51 14.46
N PRO A 185 30.16 34.49 15.49
CA PRO A 185 30.36 35.29 16.71
C PRO A 185 31.36 34.62 17.64
N THR A 186 32.31 35.39 18.16
CA THR A 186 33.29 34.95 19.17
C THR A 186 33.19 35.69 20.50
N ASN A 187 32.16 36.55 20.62
CA ASN A 187 31.91 37.32 21.84
C ASN A 187 30.96 36.57 22.78
N SER A 188 30.71 37.13 23.95
CA SER A 188 29.82 36.56 24.97
C SER A 188 28.40 36.35 24.48
N GLY A 189 27.77 35.30 24.98
CA GLY A 189 26.41 34.89 24.64
C GLY A 189 25.43 35.07 25.78
N THR A 190 24.28 34.44 25.59
CA THR A 190 23.16 34.38 26.52
C THR A 190 23.10 32.98 27.14
N ARG A 191 22.89 32.86 28.44
CA ARG A 191 22.64 31.60 29.12
C ARG A 191 21.15 31.29 29.20
N THR A 192 20.80 30.02 29.25
CA THR A 192 19.44 29.55 29.42
C THR A 192 19.39 28.29 30.27
N LYS A 193 18.26 28.07 30.93
CA LYS A 193 17.93 26.84 31.65
C LYS A 193 17.37 25.73 30.73
N ASN A 194 17.05 26.08 29.51
CA ASN A 194 16.45 25.16 28.54
C ASN A 194 17.55 24.44 27.78
N ARG A 195 17.83 23.21 28.16
CA ARG A 195 18.84 22.35 27.54
C ARG A 195 18.17 21.35 26.62
N PRO A 196 18.69 21.09 25.41
CA PRO A 196 18.12 20.09 24.52
C PRO A 196 18.12 18.71 25.18
N ASN A 197 17.06 17.93 24.91
CA ASN A 197 17.09 16.51 25.19
C ASN A 197 18.14 15.86 24.30
N VAL A 198 18.92 14.96 24.84
CA VAL A 198 19.98 14.27 24.11
C VAL A 198 19.87 12.76 24.25
N TRP A 199 20.34 12.08 23.23
CA TRP A 199 20.53 10.63 23.24
C TRP A 199 21.96 10.32 22.85
N PHE A 200 22.80 9.94 23.83
CA PHE A 200 24.14 9.43 23.58
C PHE A 200 24.08 7.93 23.29
N ILE A 201 24.74 7.50 22.23
CA ILE A 201 24.84 6.09 21.85
C ILE A 201 26.28 5.65 21.95
N SER A 202 26.51 4.61 22.76
CA SER A 202 27.77 3.89 22.80
C SER A 202 27.75 2.76 21.77
N PRO A 203 28.85 2.55 21.00
CA PRO A 203 28.85 1.51 19.98
C PRO A 203 28.62 0.15 20.61
N ALA A 204 27.93 -0.70 19.88
CA ALA A 204 27.80 -2.09 20.25
C ALA A 204 29.20 -2.71 20.41
N THR A 205 29.36 -3.55 21.39
CA THR A 205 30.60 -4.35 21.61
C THR A 205 30.41 -5.79 21.13
N THR A 206 29.22 -6.12 20.65
CA THR A 206 28.83 -7.45 20.16
C THR A 206 27.91 -7.30 18.94
N VAL A 207 27.71 -8.39 18.22
CA VAL A 207 26.70 -8.47 17.18
C VAL A 207 25.30 -8.17 17.75
N PRO A 208 24.36 -7.64 16.95
CA PRO A 208 23.00 -7.35 17.42
C PRO A 208 22.26 -8.61 17.85
N ASN A 209 21.19 -8.41 18.64
CA ASN A 209 20.23 -9.47 18.90
C ASN A 209 19.31 -9.70 17.69
N PRO A 210 18.75 -10.90 17.52
CA PRO A 210 17.75 -11.17 16.50
C PRO A 210 16.55 -10.23 16.60
N ALA A 211 15.95 -9.91 15.46
CA ALA A 211 14.69 -9.18 15.40
C ALA A 211 13.56 -10.00 16.04
N VAL A 212 12.56 -9.30 16.59
CA VAL A 212 11.40 -9.89 17.30
C VAL A 212 10.09 -9.25 16.84
N ASN A 213 8.95 -9.80 17.28
CA ASN A 213 7.60 -9.28 17.00
C ASN A 213 7.34 -9.06 15.50
N PRO A 214 7.41 -10.13 14.69
CA PRO A 214 7.18 -10.04 13.26
C PRO A 214 5.72 -9.66 12.94
N ILE A 215 5.53 -8.83 11.91
CA ILE A 215 4.24 -8.55 11.29
C ILE A 215 4.43 -8.72 9.77
N PRO A 216 3.74 -9.68 9.12
CA PRO A 216 2.77 -10.63 9.69
C PRO A 216 3.35 -11.47 10.82
N ALA A 217 2.48 -11.87 11.80
CA ALA A 217 2.90 -12.73 12.89
C ALA A 217 3.39 -14.08 12.34
N ASN A 218 4.31 -14.75 13.08
CA ASN A 218 4.76 -16.07 12.67
C ASN A 218 3.57 -17.05 12.59
N GLU A 219 3.48 -17.79 11.48
CA GLU A 219 2.41 -18.74 11.16
C GLU A 219 1.03 -18.10 11.00
N ALA A 220 0.95 -16.78 10.78
CA ALA A 220 -0.31 -16.11 10.45
C ALA A 220 -0.91 -16.68 9.16
N ILE A 221 -2.24 -16.81 9.15
CA ILE A 221 -3.02 -17.22 7.97
C ILE A 221 -3.98 -16.10 7.56
N GLY A 222 -4.44 -16.12 6.31
CA GLY A 222 -5.36 -15.10 5.79
C GLY A 222 -4.74 -13.71 5.69
N VAL A 223 -3.43 -13.64 5.48
CA VAL A 223 -2.70 -12.37 5.37
C VAL A 223 -2.99 -11.72 4.01
N GLU A 224 -3.28 -10.42 4.03
CA GLU A 224 -3.51 -9.65 2.81
C GLU A 224 -2.31 -9.70 1.86
N ILE A 225 -2.57 -9.83 0.56
CA ILE A 225 -1.51 -9.87 -0.47
C ILE A 225 -0.76 -8.54 -0.61
N THR A 226 -1.31 -7.45 -0.06
CA THR A 226 -0.72 -6.10 -0.02
C THR A 226 0.10 -5.84 1.24
N THR A 227 0.30 -6.85 2.09
CA THR A 227 0.99 -6.69 3.37
C THR A 227 2.41 -6.17 3.21
N ASN A 228 2.90 -5.46 4.23
CA ASN A 228 4.30 -5.09 4.37
C ASN A 228 4.93 -5.89 5.52
N LEU A 229 6.25 -6.06 5.48
CA LEU A 229 6.98 -6.71 6.57
C LEU A 229 7.37 -5.68 7.62
N LYS A 230 7.11 -5.98 8.90
CA LYS A 230 7.54 -5.15 10.04
C LYS A 230 8.10 -6.03 11.13
N TRP A 231 8.98 -5.48 11.93
CA TRP A 231 9.57 -6.15 13.09
C TRP A 231 9.98 -5.13 14.15
N THR A 232 10.36 -5.63 15.30
CA THR A 232 10.98 -4.83 16.37
C THR A 232 12.45 -5.22 16.48
N SER A 233 13.34 -4.24 16.70
CA SER A 233 14.73 -4.53 17.03
C SER A 233 14.80 -5.35 18.31
N GLY A 234 15.64 -6.38 18.33
CA GLY A 234 15.95 -7.15 19.54
C GLY A 234 16.99 -6.45 20.43
N GLY A 235 17.48 -5.26 20.04
CA GLY A 235 18.56 -4.52 20.70
C GLY A 235 19.95 -4.87 20.15
N GLY A 236 21.00 -4.36 20.82
CA GLY A 236 22.39 -4.53 20.39
C GLY A 236 22.80 -3.60 19.26
N ASP A 237 22.13 -2.46 19.14
CA ASP A 237 22.44 -1.32 18.24
C ASP A 237 22.71 -1.76 16.79
N PRO A 238 21.70 -2.29 16.06
CA PRO A 238 21.87 -2.62 14.66
C PRO A 238 21.96 -1.35 13.80
N ASP A 239 22.95 -1.31 12.91
CA ASP A 239 23.09 -0.24 11.91
C ASP A 239 22.10 -0.42 10.76
N ASP A 240 21.83 -1.67 10.38
CA ASP A 240 20.89 -2.06 9.34
C ASP A 240 20.37 -3.51 9.50
N TYR A 241 19.51 -3.92 8.56
CA TYR A 241 18.87 -5.23 8.52
C TYR A 241 18.96 -5.82 7.12
N LEU A 242 19.26 -7.13 7.04
CA LEU A 242 19.11 -7.91 5.82
C LEU A 242 17.75 -8.61 5.87
N VAL A 243 16.89 -8.32 4.89
CA VAL A 243 15.54 -8.89 4.79
C VAL A 243 15.47 -9.86 3.61
N SER A 244 14.94 -11.04 3.86
CA SER A 244 14.67 -12.05 2.83
C SER A 244 13.24 -12.53 2.93
N LEU A 245 12.60 -12.73 1.76
CA LEU A 245 11.25 -13.29 1.61
C LEU A 245 11.27 -14.30 0.47
N TYR A 246 10.74 -15.50 0.71
CA TYR A 246 10.80 -16.60 -0.26
C TYR A 246 9.69 -17.63 -0.03
N THR A 247 9.44 -18.47 -1.04
CA THR A 247 8.66 -19.71 -0.95
C THR A 247 9.60 -20.89 -0.93
N ILE A 248 9.16 -22.08 -0.46
CA ILE A 248 10.03 -23.29 -0.39
C ILE A 248 9.65 -24.37 -1.38
N ASP A 249 8.45 -24.35 -1.95
CA ASP A 249 8.00 -25.33 -2.92
C ASP A 249 7.29 -24.65 -4.12
N PRO A 250 7.99 -24.34 -5.21
CA PRO A 250 9.45 -24.37 -5.38
C PRO A 250 10.15 -23.27 -4.56
N LEU A 251 11.44 -23.47 -4.25
CA LEU A 251 12.23 -22.42 -3.60
C LEU A 251 12.42 -21.24 -4.54
N THR A 252 11.75 -20.14 -4.24
CA THR A 252 11.82 -18.91 -5.02
C THR A 252 11.98 -17.71 -4.09
N TYR A 253 13.02 -16.92 -4.29
CA TYR A 253 13.23 -15.69 -3.56
C TYR A 253 12.53 -14.51 -4.25
N LEU A 254 11.57 -13.89 -3.57
CA LEU A 254 11.04 -12.57 -3.95
C LEU A 254 12.05 -11.49 -3.57
N MET A 255 12.72 -11.68 -2.44
CA MET A 255 13.79 -10.82 -1.94
C MET A 255 14.84 -11.69 -1.26
N ASN A 256 16.10 -11.40 -1.49
CA ASN A 256 17.21 -12.08 -0.85
C ASN A 256 18.21 -11.07 -0.28
N ASN A 257 18.30 -11.00 1.06
CA ASN A 257 19.22 -10.13 1.79
C ASN A 257 19.14 -8.64 1.36
N GLN A 258 17.92 -8.12 1.17
CA GLN A 258 17.73 -6.70 0.88
C GLN A 258 18.06 -5.87 2.11
N ILE A 259 18.83 -4.79 1.92
CA ILE A 259 19.31 -3.93 3.01
C ILE A 259 18.29 -2.84 3.30
N THR A 260 17.99 -2.63 4.58
CA THR A 260 17.20 -1.49 5.05
C THR A 260 17.67 -1.03 6.42
N THR A 261 17.59 0.26 6.69
CA THR A 261 17.81 0.86 8.04
C THR A 261 16.50 0.99 8.82
N SER A 262 15.35 0.73 8.18
CA SER A 262 14.01 0.77 8.79
C SER A 262 13.64 -0.59 9.35
N THR A 263 12.79 -0.61 10.38
CA THR A 263 12.13 -1.81 10.91
C THR A 263 10.84 -2.16 10.16
N THR A 264 10.63 -1.56 8.99
CA THR A 264 9.53 -1.85 8.06
C THR A 264 10.10 -1.98 6.66
N TYR A 265 9.60 -2.96 5.89
CA TYR A 265 9.97 -3.16 4.50
C TYR A 265 8.71 -3.24 3.63
N THR A 266 8.60 -2.33 2.65
CA THR A 266 7.52 -2.36 1.66
C THR A 266 7.88 -3.34 0.55
N LEU A 267 6.97 -4.26 0.25
CA LEU A 267 7.20 -5.27 -0.79
C LEU A 267 7.14 -4.64 -2.19
N PRO A 268 7.99 -5.09 -3.12
CA PRO A 268 8.07 -4.52 -4.48
C PRO A 268 6.88 -4.90 -5.37
N SER A 269 6.12 -5.92 -5.01
CA SER A 269 4.95 -6.43 -5.74
C SER A 269 3.93 -7.04 -4.79
N LEU A 270 2.72 -7.24 -5.28
CA LEU A 270 1.71 -8.03 -4.59
C LEU A 270 2.20 -9.47 -4.42
N LEU A 271 1.73 -10.10 -3.35
CA LEU A 271 1.95 -11.53 -3.08
C LEU A 271 0.90 -12.36 -3.81
N GLU A 272 1.22 -13.64 -4.05
CA GLU A 272 0.27 -14.61 -4.57
C GLU A 272 -0.73 -15.03 -3.49
N TYR A 273 -1.97 -15.31 -3.86
CA TYR A 273 -2.99 -15.85 -2.97
C TYR A 273 -2.67 -17.28 -2.51
N SER A 274 -3.23 -17.70 -1.39
CA SER A 274 -3.12 -19.07 -0.83
C SER A 274 -1.69 -19.59 -0.76
N THR A 275 -0.71 -18.69 -0.63
CA THR A 275 0.71 -19.01 -0.71
C THR A 275 1.38 -18.82 0.64
N THR A 276 2.16 -19.81 1.06
CA THR A 276 2.96 -19.71 2.28
C THR A 276 4.33 -19.11 1.95
N TYR A 277 4.59 -17.97 2.56
CA TYR A 277 5.86 -17.26 2.49
C TYR A 277 6.66 -17.46 3.74
N TYR A 278 7.97 -17.57 3.58
CA TYR A 278 8.96 -17.62 4.65
C TYR A 278 9.83 -16.37 4.57
N TRP A 279 10.09 -15.75 5.70
CA TRP A 279 10.89 -14.55 5.74
C TRP A 279 11.80 -14.48 6.95
N ARG A 280 12.87 -13.75 6.83
CA ARG A 280 13.90 -13.62 7.84
C ARG A 280 14.48 -12.23 7.83
N VAL A 281 14.79 -11.73 9.02
CA VAL A 281 15.50 -10.47 9.25
C VAL A 281 16.77 -10.75 10.01
N ILE A 282 17.89 -10.27 9.49
CA ILE A 282 19.21 -10.40 10.12
C ILE A 282 19.71 -9.00 10.43
N PRO A 283 19.58 -8.52 11.70
CA PRO A 283 20.18 -7.28 12.14
C PRO A 283 21.70 -7.35 12.03
N ARG A 284 22.35 -6.25 11.63
CA ARG A 284 23.82 -6.14 11.55
C ARG A 284 24.32 -4.84 12.12
N ASN A 285 25.56 -4.88 12.63
CA ASN A 285 26.34 -3.71 13.01
C ASN A 285 27.81 -3.90 12.63
N SER A 286 28.68 -3.01 13.09
CA SER A 286 30.13 -3.08 12.83
C SER A 286 30.81 -4.35 13.34
N PHE A 287 30.21 -5.09 14.28
CA PHE A 287 30.73 -6.37 14.82
C PHE A 287 30.23 -7.59 14.03
N GLY A 288 29.25 -7.41 13.15
CA GLY A 288 28.77 -8.47 12.29
C GLY A 288 27.25 -8.65 12.34
N ASN A 289 26.82 -9.81 11.86
CA ASN A 289 25.41 -10.19 11.75
C ASN A 289 24.91 -10.79 13.06
N ALA A 290 23.67 -10.51 13.42
CA ALA A 290 22.97 -11.23 14.48
C ALA A 290 22.97 -12.74 14.20
N VAL A 291 23.19 -13.52 15.26
CA VAL A 291 23.21 -14.99 15.19
C VAL A 291 21.85 -15.55 15.60
N ALA A 292 21.55 -16.79 15.15
CA ALA A 292 20.29 -17.50 15.51
C ALA A 292 19.01 -16.69 15.19
N CYS A 293 19.02 -15.88 14.13
CA CYS A 293 17.82 -15.17 13.68
C CYS A 293 16.73 -16.17 13.26
N PRO A 294 15.50 -16.03 13.78
CA PRO A 294 14.40 -16.92 13.42
C PRO A 294 14.00 -16.74 11.95
N THR A 295 13.46 -17.78 11.37
CA THR A 295 12.68 -17.71 10.14
C THR A 295 11.22 -17.75 10.54
N TRP A 296 10.45 -16.77 10.09
CA TRP A 296 9.00 -16.68 10.27
C TRP A 296 8.29 -17.09 8.99
N SER A 297 7.03 -17.47 9.13
CA SER A 297 6.18 -17.79 8.00
C SER A 297 4.81 -17.13 8.15
N PHE A 298 4.14 -16.93 7.03
CA PHE A 298 2.72 -16.59 6.99
C PHE A 298 2.12 -17.15 5.69
N THR A 299 0.80 -17.35 5.70
CA THR A 299 0.04 -17.77 4.51
C THR A 299 -0.92 -16.65 4.12
N THR A 300 -0.88 -16.25 2.87
CA THR A 300 -1.79 -15.24 2.33
C THR A 300 -3.24 -15.75 2.29
N MET A 301 -4.18 -14.83 2.24
CA MET A 301 -5.60 -15.13 2.12
C MET A 301 -5.91 -15.97 0.88
N ALA A 302 -7.01 -16.69 0.92
CA ALA A 302 -7.54 -17.36 -0.25
C ALA A 302 -7.90 -16.33 -1.33
N ASP A 303 -7.80 -16.72 -2.60
CA ASP A 303 -8.23 -15.86 -3.70
C ASP A 303 -9.75 -15.64 -3.60
N PRO A 304 -10.22 -14.40 -3.38
CA PRO A 304 -11.65 -14.09 -3.30
C PRO A 304 -12.31 -14.02 -4.67
N SER A 305 -11.54 -14.16 -5.75
CA SER A 305 -12.05 -14.00 -7.11
C SER A 305 -13.06 -15.06 -7.49
N ILE A 306 -14.01 -14.67 -8.31
CA ILE A 306 -14.96 -15.60 -8.94
C ILE A 306 -14.19 -16.45 -9.93
N MET A 307 -14.23 -17.78 -9.74
CA MET A 307 -13.51 -18.76 -10.55
C MET A 307 -14.44 -19.76 -11.25
N SER A 308 -15.71 -19.81 -10.82
CA SER A 308 -16.70 -20.74 -11.37
C SER A 308 -17.56 -20.06 -12.40
N TYR A 309 -17.61 -20.61 -13.60
CA TYR A 309 -18.39 -20.11 -14.73
C TYR A 309 -19.42 -21.15 -15.20
N PRO A 310 -20.61 -20.76 -15.72
CA PRO A 310 -21.04 -19.37 -15.83
C PRO A 310 -21.33 -18.73 -14.46
N TRP A 311 -21.01 -17.45 -14.32
CA TRP A 311 -21.44 -16.62 -13.20
C TRP A 311 -22.58 -15.70 -13.63
N THR A 312 -23.54 -15.46 -12.73
CA THR A 312 -24.71 -14.62 -13.01
C THR A 312 -25.04 -13.71 -11.85
N GLU A 313 -25.59 -12.53 -12.15
CA GLU A 313 -26.16 -11.58 -11.19
C GLU A 313 -27.38 -10.90 -11.80
N ASN A 314 -28.49 -10.96 -11.08
CA ASN A 314 -29.76 -10.39 -11.52
C ASN A 314 -30.28 -9.27 -10.60
N PHE A 315 -29.52 -8.90 -9.59
CA PHE A 315 -29.85 -7.86 -8.62
C PHE A 315 -31.17 -8.06 -7.83
N ASP A 316 -31.76 -9.25 -7.81
CA ASP A 316 -33.01 -9.56 -7.10
C ASP A 316 -32.80 -9.69 -5.56
N GLY A 317 -31.58 -9.65 -5.09
CA GLY A 317 -31.23 -9.73 -3.68
C GLY A 317 -31.84 -8.57 -2.86
N SER A 318 -31.86 -8.72 -1.53
CA SER A 318 -32.41 -7.69 -0.62
C SER A 318 -31.42 -6.55 -0.34
N GLU A 319 -30.19 -6.68 -0.78
CA GLU A 319 -29.09 -5.71 -0.55
C GLU A 319 -28.50 -5.23 -1.87
N PHE A 320 -28.12 -3.94 -1.91
CA PHE A 320 -27.43 -3.36 -3.04
C PHE A 320 -26.23 -2.52 -2.57
N PRO A 321 -25.05 -2.73 -3.13
CA PRO A 321 -24.72 -3.78 -4.11
C PRO A 321 -24.84 -5.19 -3.50
N PRO A 322 -24.91 -6.25 -4.32
CA PRO A 322 -25.24 -7.61 -3.86
C PRO A 322 -24.30 -8.20 -2.80
N THR A 323 -23.05 -7.79 -2.78
CA THR A 323 -22.05 -8.17 -1.77
C THR A 323 -21.06 -7.04 -1.52
N ASP A 324 -20.29 -7.11 -0.44
CA ASP A 324 -19.25 -6.13 -0.09
C ASP A 324 -18.09 -6.08 -1.12
N ASP A 325 -17.97 -7.09 -2.00
CA ASP A 325 -16.94 -7.14 -3.03
C ASP A 325 -17.25 -6.25 -4.24
N TRP A 326 -18.50 -5.83 -4.39
CA TRP A 326 -18.88 -4.81 -5.35
C TRP A 326 -18.44 -3.43 -4.90
N LEU A 327 -18.03 -2.57 -5.83
CA LEU A 327 -17.60 -1.22 -5.49
C LEU A 327 -18.49 -0.18 -6.17
N LEU A 328 -19.05 0.72 -5.35
CA LEU A 328 -19.73 1.93 -5.79
C LEU A 328 -18.75 3.11 -5.70
N ARG A 329 -18.41 3.73 -6.83
CA ARG A 329 -17.46 4.85 -6.90
C ARG A 329 -17.97 5.97 -7.79
N GLY A 330 -17.52 7.19 -7.50
CA GLY A 330 -17.62 8.34 -8.39
C GLY A 330 -16.30 8.57 -9.13
N GLY A 331 -16.27 9.57 -10.01
CA GLY A 331 -15.08 9.98 -10.73
C GLY A 331 -15.27 10.03 -12.24
N ASP A 332 -14.56 10.97 -12.89
CA ASP A 332 -14.70 11.23 -14.33
C ASP A 332 -14.05 10.11 -15.16
N LEU A 333 -14.66 9.80 -16.32
CA LEU A 333 -14.10 8.89 -17.30
C LEU A 333 -13.11 9.63 -18.22
N VAL A 334 -12.03 10.15 -17.61
CA VAL A 334 -10.91 10.83 -18.29
C VAL A 334 -9.58 10.41 -17.68
N ASP A 335 -8.57 10.22 -18.51
CA ASP A 335 -7.25 9.82 -18.03
C ASP A 335 -6.48 10.96 -17.35
N PRO A 336 -5.83 10.70 -16.21
CA PRO A 336 -5.87 9.47 -15.44
C PRO A 336 -7.17 9.33 -14.66
N ILE A 337 -7.89 8.20 -14.83
CA ILE A 337 -9.15 7.95 -14.11
C ILE A 337 -8.85 7.87 -12.61
N GLN A 338 -9.57 8.71 -11.84
CA GLN A 338 -9.49 8.75 -10.38
C GLN A 338 -10.84 8.36 -9.79
N LEU A 339 -10.92 7.17 -9.20
CA LEU A 339 -12.12 6.74 -8.50
C LEU A 339 -12.19 7.43 -7.12
N VAL A 340 -13.29 8.12 -6.85
CA VAL A 340 -13.49 8.90 -5.61
C VAL A 340 -14.88 8.67 -5.03
N GLY A 341 -15.03 8.85 -3.73
CA GLY A 341 -16.34 8.85 -3.06
C GLY A 341 -17.18 7.60 -3.30
N SER A 342 -18.49 7.80 -3.47
CA SER A 342 -19.50 6.77 -3.77
C SER A 342 -20.24 7.14 -5.05
N SER A 343 -21.04 6.20 -5.56
CA SER A 343 -21.87 6.32 -6.77
C SER A 343 -23.35 6.47 -6.42
N LEU A 344 -24.14 6.91 -7.39
CA LEU A 344 -25.60 6.97 -7.31
C LEU A 344 -26.27 5.70 -7.87
N TRP A 345 -25.51 4.66 -8.21
CA TRP A 345 -26.11 3.38 -8.55
C TRP A 345 -26.90 2.82 -7.37
N GLU A 346 -28.13 2.38 -7.65
CA GLU A 346 -29.07 1.83 -6.68
C GLU A 346 -29.85 0.67 -7.27
N GLN A 347 -30.58 -0.07 -6.45
CA GLN A 347 -31.50 -1.12 -6.91
C GLN A 347 -32.87 -0.50 -7.17
N ASP A 348 -33.49 -0.87 -8.31
CA ASP A 348 -34.87 -0.49 -8.64
C ASP A 348 -35.57 -1.58 -9.45
N ASP A 349 -36.87 -1.42 -9.68
CA ASP A 349 -37.66 -2.33 -10.53
C ASP A 349 -37.26 -2.18 -12.01
N TRP A 350 -37.00 -3.31 -12.68
CA TRP A 350 -36.54 -3.31 -14.07
C TRP A 350 -37.52 -2.53 -14.98
N LEU A 351 -36.96 -1.66 -15.82
CA LEU A 351 -37.68 -0.77 -16.74
C LEU A 351 -38.63 0.23 -16.05
N ASN A 352 -38.41 0.55 -14.78
CA ASN A 352 -39.33 1.38 -13.98
C ASN A 352 -40.77 0.83 -13.92
N ILE A 353 -40.95 -0.49 -14.02
CA ILE A 353 -42.26 -1.18 -13.97
C ILE A 353 -42.38 -1.87 -12.60
N SER A 354 -43.26 -1.34 -11.76
CA SER A 354 -43.45 -1.86 -10.41
C SER A 354 -43.79 -3.34 -10.37
N GLY A 355 -43.06 -4.11 -9.57
CA GLY A 355 -43.26 -5.53 -9.34
C GLY A 355 -42.63 -6.43 -10.40
N THR A 356 -41.73 -5.89 -11.23
CA THR A 356 -40.82 -6.67 -12.08
C THR A 356 -39.59 -7.13 -11.30
N ASP A 357 -38.69 -7.88 -11.96
CA ASP A 357 -37.39 -8.23 -11.44
C ASP A 357 -36.58 -6.95 -11.09
N LYS A 358 -35.66 -7.05 -10.16
CA LYS A 358 -34.81 -5.93 -9.78
C LYS A 358 -33.68 -5.71 -10.79
N ALA A 359 -33.14 -4.51 -10.76
CA ALA A 359 -32.03 -4.08 -11.62
C ALA A 359 -31.11 -3.12 -10.90
N ALA A 360 -29.88 -2.97 -11.36
CA ALA A 360 -29.06 -1.84 -11.00
C ALA A 360 -29.44 -0.64 -11.88
N ARG A 361 -29.80 0.47 -11.26
CA ARG A 361 -30.19 1.73 -11.89
C ARG A 361 -29.26 2.86 -11.48
N ILE A 362 -29.01 3.78 -12.40
CA ILE A 362 -28.45 5.09 -12.09
C ILE A 362 -29.23 6.18 -12.81
N ASN A 363 -29.63 7.20 -12.06
CA ASN A 363 -30.26 8.38 -12.63
C ASN A 363 -29.21 9.42 -13.06
N ILE A 364 -29.32 9.91 -14.28
CA ILE A 364 -28.48 10.94 -14.88
C ILE A 364 -29.32 12.21 -15.11
N TRP A 365 -29.21 13.18 -14.22
CA TRP A 365 -30.02 14.42 -14.28
C TRP A 365 -29.21 15.72 -14.14
N ASP A 366 -27.95 15.62 -13.71
CA ASP A 366 -27.01 16.71 -13.52
C ASP A 366 -25.60 16.19 -13.84
N ILE A 367 -24.57 16.86 -13.39
CA ILE A 367 -23.21 16.34 -13.49
C ILE A 367 -23.11 15.09 -12.60
N VAL A 368 -23.15 13.94 -13.21
CA VAL A 368 -23.11 12.63 -12.57
C VAL A 368 -22.02 11.80 -13.19
N ASN A 369 -21.20 11.15 -12.36
CA ASN A 369 -20.17 10.22 -12.81
C ASN A 369 -20.16 9.03 -11.85
N GLY A 370 -20.92 7.99 -12.19
CA GLY A 370 -21.17 6.83 -11.34
C GLY A 370 -20.56 5.56 -11.89
N TRP A 371 -19.82 4.85 -11.06
CA TRP A 371 -19.20 3.57 -11.33
C TRP A 371 -19.85 2.47 -10.49
N LEU A 372 -20.27 1.40 -11.13
CA LEU A 372 -20.63 0.13 -10.52
C LEU A 372 -19.60 -0.90 -10.96
N ILE A 373 -18.78 -1.40 -10.03
CA ILE A 373 -17.65 -2.28 -10.32
C ILE A 373 -17.93 -3.64 -9.68
N THR A 374 -17.84 -4.69 -10.48
CA THR A 374 -18.11 -6.08 -10.04
C THR A 374 -17.09 -6.58 -9.03
N PRO A 375 -17.38 -7.69 -8.32
CA PRO A 375 -16.33 -8.50 -7.70
C PRO A 375 -15.22 -8.85 -8.68
N GLN A 376 -14.06 -9.24 -8.17
CA GLN A 376 -12.95 -9.68 -8.99
C GLN A 376 -13.21 -11.06 -9.58
N PHE A 377 -12.89 -11.25 -10.85
CA PHE A 377 -12.94 -12.52 -11.56
C PHE A 377 -11.50 -13.01 -11.81
N LEU A 378 -11.31 -14.31 -11.78
CA LEU A 378 -10.12 -14.96 -12.36
C LEU A 378 -10.50 -15.47 -13.75
N PHE A 379 -10.25 -14.66 -14.78
CA PHE A 379 -10.61 -14.98 -16.16
C PHE A 379 -9.77 -16.13 -16.71
N ASN A 380 -10.45 -17.05 -17.38
CA ASN A 380 -9.93 -18.23 -18.04
C ASN A 380 -10.69 -18.51 -19.34
N GLU A 381 -10.48 -19.66 -19.97
CA GLU A 381 -11.15 -20.06 -21.20
C GLU A 381 -12.68 -20.28 -21.09
N ASP A 382 -13.21 -20.38 -19.85
CA ASP A 382 -14.65 -20.51 -19.60
C ASP A 382 -15.35 -19.15 -19.42
N SER A 383 -14.61 -18.04 -19.40
CA SER A 383 -15.10 -16.67 -19.18
C SER A 383 -15.10 -15.82 -20.46
N ASP A 384 -15.42 -16.43 -21.61
CA ASP A 384 -15.22 -15.83 -22.93
C ASP A 384 -16.17 -14.68 -23.28
N TYR A 385 -17.30 -14.55 -22.58
CA TYR A 385 -18.33 -13.56 -22.91
C TYR A 385 -18.92 -12.92 -21.66
N LEU A 386 -19.16 -11.61 -21.76
CA LEU A 386 -20.03 -10.86 -20.87
C LEU A 386 -21.36 -10.61 -21.58
N TYR A 387 -22.48 -11.04 -20.96
CA TYR A 387 -23.83 -10.64 -21.36
C TYR A 387 -24.48 -9.86 -20.23
N PHE A 388 -25.29 -8.89 -20.57
CA PHE A 388 -26.18 -8.16 -19.66
C PHE A 388 -27.29 -7.51 -20.43
N ASP A 389 -28.41 -7.28 -19.76
CA ASP A 389 -29.51 -6.51 -20.33
C ASP A 389 -29.29 -5.04 -20.03
N LEU A 390 -29.42 -4.16 -21.02
CA LEU A 390 -29.22 -2.72 -20.91
C LEU A 390 -30.46 -1.98 -21.39
N ALA A 391 -30.96 -1.03 -20.59
CA ALA A 391 -32.02 -0.12 -20.97
C ALA A 391 -31.62 1.33 -20.69
N PHE A 392 -32.14 2.24 -21.56
CA PHE A 392 -32.02 3.67 -21.40
C PHE A 392 -33.38 4.32 -21.45
N LEU A 393 -33.83 4.94 -20.38
CA LEU A 393 -35.18 5.37 -20.11
C LEU A 393 -35.23 6.83 -19.66
N LYS A 394 -36.42 7.44 -19.74
CA LYS A 394 -36.70 8.67 -19.00
C LYS A 394 -36.87 8.33 -17.51
N TYR A 395 -36.39 9.23 -16.65
CA TYR A 395 -36.43 9.07 -15.20
C TYR A 395 -37.81 8.65 -14.70
N ASN A 396 -37.84 7.55 -13.94
CA ASN A 396 -39.03 6.98 -13.31
C ASN A 396 -40.22 6.76 -14.28
N GLN A 397 -39.96 6.55 -15.58
CA GLN A 397 -41.02 6.26 -16.54
C GLN A 397 -40.79 4.88 -17.16
N PRO A 398 -41.87 4.11 -17.33
CA PRO A 398 -41.82 2.86 -18.08
C PRO A 398 -41.47 3.14 -19.55
N PRO A 399 -41.01 2.11 -20.29
CA PRO A 399 -40.62 2.27 -21.69
C PRO A 399 -41.72 2.89 -22.55
N THR A 400 -41.30 3.81 -23.40
CA THR A 400 -42.13 4.36 -24.47
C THR A 400 -41.47 4.07 -25.81
N GLY A 401 -42.24 4.11 -26.91
CA GLY A 401 -41.68 3.84 -28.23
C GLY A 401 -40.64 4.85 -28.75
N THR A 402 -40.31 5.85 -27.97
CA THR A 402 -39.35 6.93 -28.34
C THR A 402 -38.13 6.86 -27.43
N PRO A 403 -36.92 6.74 -27.99
CA PRO A 403 -35.69 6.84 -27.21
C PRO A 403 -35.59 8.16 -26.46
N PRO A 404 -35.05 8.19 -25.22
CA PRO A 404 -34.92 9.43 -24.45
C PRO A 404 -33.88 10.38 -25.02
N ALA A 405 -32.85 9.86 -25.64
CA ALA A 405 -31.70 10.62 -26.11
C ALA A 405 -31.87 11.15 -27.54
N LEU A 406 -32.68 12.16 -27.75
CA LEU A 406 -32.92 12.66 -29.10
C LEU A 406 -31.87 13.64 -29.56
N THR A 407 -31.62 14.70 -28.82
CA THR A 407 -30.57 15.74 -29.11
C THR A 407 -30.27 16.55 -27.87
N GLY A 408 -29.06 17.13 -27.80
CA GLY A 408 -28.71 18.12 -26.78
C GLY A 408 -28.35 17.55 -25.41
N ILE A 409 -28.18 16.26 -25.28
CA ILE A 409 -27.70 15.58 -24.08
C ILE A 409 -26.27 15.10 -24.28
N ASP A 410 -25.55 14.91 -23.19
CA ASP A 410 -24.20 14.37 -23.18
C ASP A 410 -24.07 13.11 -22.29
N ASP A 411 -25.19 12.45 -22.03
CA ASP A 411 -25.24 11.21 -21.29
C ASP A 411 -24.36 10.15 -21.95
N ARG A 412 -23.73 9.35 -21.12
CA ARG A 412 -22.73 8.38 -21.54
C ARG A 412 -22.83 7.11 -20.70
N PHE A 413 -22.77 5.98 -21.37
CA PHE A 413 -22.65 4.67 -20.71
C PHE A 413 -21.45 3.93 -21.29
N ALA A 414 -20.62 3.33 -20.43
CA ALA A 414 -19.45 2.58 -20.86
C ALA A 414 -19.23 1.33 -20.01
N VAL A 415 -18.73 0.27 -20.67
CA VAL A 415 -18.25 -0.94 -20.01
C VAL A 415 -16.74 -1.01 -20.13
N LEU A 416 -16.08 -1.17 -18.98
CA LEU A 416 -14.63 -1.24 -18.89
C LEU A 416 -14.21 -2.55 -18.22
N ILE A 417 -12.99 -3.03 -18.56
CA ILE A 417 -12.40 -4.20 -17.92
C ILE A 417 -10.94 -3.89 -17.57
N SER A 418 -10.60 -4.05 -16.30
CA SER A 418 -9.27 -3.75 -15.76
C SER A 418 -8.83 -4.83 -14.77
N ASP A 419 -7.56 -4.76 -14.33
CA ASP A 419 -7.05 -5.54 -13.20
C ASP A 419 -7.68 -5.16 -11.84
N GLY A 420 -8.49 -4.08 -11.83
CA GLY A 420 -9.18 -3.56 -10.65
C GLY A 420 -8.37 -2.56 -9.82
N TYR A 421 -7.09 -2.37 -10.13
CA TYR A 421 -6.20 -1.43 -9.44
C TYR A 421 -6.01 -0.13 -10.23
N THR A 422 -5.91 -0.26 -11.55
CA THR A 422 -5.70 0.88 -12.45
C THR A 422 -6.80 0.92 -13.50
N TRP A 423 -7.40 2.11 -13.69
CA TRP A 423 -8.44 2.35 -14.68
C TRP A 423 -8.00 3.42 -15.65
N SER A 424 -8.27 3.20 -16.93
CA SER A 424 -7.92 4.10 -18.03
C SER A 424 -8.98 4.02 -19.11
N THR A 425 -9.12 5.05 -19.91
CA THR A 425 -10.00 5.03 -21.10
C THR A 425 -9.60 3.93 -22.10
N ALA A 426 -8.34 3.46 -22.08
CA ALA A 426 -7.91 2.30 -22.85
C ALA A 426 -8.54 0.97 -22.40
N ASN A 427 -9.17 0.92 -21.22
CA ASN A 427 -9.89 -0.24 -20.69
C ASN A 427 -11.34 -0.33 -21.20
N ILE A 428 -11.82 0.65 -21.97
CA ILE A 428 -13.19 0.67 -22.50
C ILE A 428 -13.35 -0.45 -23.55
N MET A 429 -14.28 -1.36 -23.28
CA MET A 429 -14.66 -2.44 -24.18
C MET A 429 -15.78 -2.02 -25.12
N ARG A 430 -16.76 -1.26 -24.61
CA ARG A 430 -17.86 -0.70 -25.37
C ARG A 430 -18.38 0.59 -24.72
N GLU A 431 -18.81 1.52 -25.55
CA GLU A 431 -19.31 2.80 -25.11
C GLU A 431 -20.51 3.24 -25.96
N TRP A 432 -21.48 3.88 -25.30
CA TRP A 432 -22.61 4.59 -25.91
C TRP A 432 -22.58 6.03 -25.41
N ASN A 433 -22.60 6.95 -26.32
CA ASN A 433 -22.46 8.39 -26.05
C ASN A 433 -23.22 9.23 -27.08
N ASN A 434 -23.07 10.55 -26.99
CA ASN A 434 -23.72 11.50 -27.89
C ASN A 434 -22.96 11.72 -29.22
N SER A 435 -22.11 10.82 -29.64
CA SER A 435 -21.52 10.85 -30.98
C SER A 435 -22.48 10.34 -32.03
N GLY A 436 -22.27 10.76 -33.26
CA GLY A 436 -23.11 10.32 -34.38
C GLY A 436 -24.36 11.16 -34.61
N SER A 437 -25.14 10.78 -35.65
CA SER A 437 -26.43 11.38 -35.95
C SER A 437 -27.33 10.32 -36.65
N PRO A 438 -28.23 9.66 -35.92
CA PRO A 438 -28.59 9.84 -34.51
C PRO A 438 -27.43 9.50 -33.57
N TYR A 439 -27.52 9.92 -32.30
CA TYR A 439 -26.53 9.56 -31.29
C TYR A 439 -26.42 8.05 -31.09
N VAL A 440 -25.21 7.54 -30.91
CA VAL A 440 -24.94 6.12 -30.58
C VAL A 440 -25.69 5.69 -29.31
N LEU A 441 -25.96 6.63 -28.42
CA LEU A 441 -26.78 6.40 -27.23
C LEU A 441 -28.20 5.88 -27.57
N ASN A 442 -28.75 6.25 -28.74
CA ASN A 442 -30.06 5.80 -29.20
C ASN A 442 -30.09 4.34 -29.71
N ASP A 443 -28.91 3.70 -29.80
CA ASP A 443 -28.83 2.27 -30.06
C ASP A 443 -29.28 1.45 -28.84
N ILE A 444 -29.33 2.06 -27.64
CA ILE A 444 -29.86 1.40 -26.45
C ILE A 444 -31.37 1.42 -26.47
N SER A 445 -31.97 0.24 -26.47
CA SER A 445 -33.43 0.08 -26.46
C SER A 445 -34.03 0.54 -25.12
N PRO A 446 -35.10 1.36 -25.12
CA PRO A 446 -35.84 1.62 -23.88
C PRO A 446 -36.57 0.41 -23.33
N TRP A 447 -36.80 -0.63 -24.13
CA TRP A 447 -37.41 -1.90 -23.71
C TRP A 447 -36.42 -2.90 -23.13
N GLY A 448 -35.14 -2.50 -23.04
CA GLY A 448 -34.03 -3.37 -22.71
C GLY A 448 -33.61 -4.25 -23.89
N GLU A 449 -32.35 -4.50 -23.99
CA GLU A 449 -31.77 -5.42 -24.96
C GLU A 449 -30.59 -6.17 -24.37
N ARG A 450 -30.37 -7.38 -24.87
CA ARG A 450 -29.24 -8.21 -24.47
C ARG A 450 -27.98 -7.73 -25.15
N ILE A 451 -27.04 -7.20 -24.37
CA ILE A 451 -25.71 -6.82 -24.83
C ILE A 451 -24.77 -8.02 -24.70
N CYS A 452 -23.95 -8.24 -25.72
CA CYS A 452 -22.87 -9.23 -25.71
C CYS A 452 -21.53 -8.52 -25.95
N ILE A 453 -20.56 -8.76 -25.06
CA ILE A 453 -19.20 -8.27 -25.19
C ILE A 453 -18.25 -9.47 -25.14
N PRO A 454 -17.49 -9.76 -26.21
CA PRO A 454 -16.47 -10.79 -26.19
C PRO A 454 -15.34 -10.43 -25.22
N LEU A 455 -14.93 -11.41 -24.42
CA LEU A 455 -13.84 -11.31 -23.44
C LEU A 455 -12.62 -12.17 -23.85
N ASN A 456 -12.66 -12.74 -25.04
CA ASN A 456 -11.68 -13.71 -25.53
C ASN A 456 -10.25 -13.18 -25.43
N GLY A 457 -9.34 -13.98 -24.87
CA GLY A 457 -7.94 -13.64 -24.66
C GLY A 457 -7.67 -12.80 -23.41
N LEU A 458 -8.69 -12.43 -22.64
CA LEU A 458 -8.50 -11.85 -21.31
C LEU A 458 -8.23 -12.99 -20.31
N THR A 459 -7.17 -12.84 -19.52
CA THR A 459 -6.76 -13.82 -18.51
C THR A 459 -6.39 -13.15 -17.21
N GLY A 460 -6.34 -13.94 -16.14
CA GLY A 460 -5.94 -13.46 -14.81
C GLY A 460 -7.03 -12.63 -14.13
N HIS A 461 -6.62 -11.96 -13.06
CA HIS A 461 -7.53 -11.17 -12.23
C HIS A 461 -8.05 -9.93 -12.96
N LYS A 462 -9.39 -9.82 -13.09
CA LYS A 462 -10.07 -8.69 -13.74
C LYS A 462 -11.31 -8.28 -12.96
N ARG A 463 -11.68 -7.01 -13.08
CA ARG A 463 -12.98 -6.47 -12.69
C ARG A 463 -13.65 -5.86 -13.91
N ILE A 464 -14.96 -5.99 -13.96
CA ILE A 464 -15.81 -5.32 -14.95
C ILE A 464 -16.39 -4.08 -14.28
N ALA A 465 -16.39 -2.96 -14.96
CA ALA A 465 -17.02 -1.73 -14.49
C ALA A 465 -18.07 -1.24 -15.48
N PHE A 466 -19.19 -0.82 -14.94
CA PHE A 466 -20.24 -0.09 -15.64
C PHE A 466 -20.17 1.36 -15.20
N PHE A 467 -19.84 2.23 -16.14
CA PHE A 467 -19.80 3.67 -15.94
C PHE A 467 -21.02 4.31 -16.57
N ALA A 468 -21.67 5.21 -15.86
CA ALA A 468 -22.67 6.10 -16.42
C ALA A 468 -22.45 7.52 -15.92
N GLY A 469 -22.57 8.51 -16.82
CA GLY A 469 -22.31 9.89 -16.45
C GLY A 469 -22.75 10.91 -17.49
N SER A 470 -22.76 12.17 -17.04
CA SER A 470 -23.04 13.37 -17.82
C SER A 470 -22.17 14.51 -17.30
N THR A 471 -21.78 15.44 -18.17
CA THR A 471 -21.02 16.65 -17.79
C THR A 471 -21.90 17.91 -17.72
N THR A 472 -23.15 17.80 -18.14
CA THR A 472 -24.11 18.90 -18.19
C THR A 472 -25.49 18.50 -17.72
N SER A 473 -26.17 19.38 -16.99
CA SER A 473 -27.56 19.20 -16.56
C SER A 473 -28.51 19.54 -17.70
N ASN A 474 -28.92 18.57 -18.50
CA ASN A 474 -29.75 18.80 -19.68
C ASN A 474 -30.86 17.77 -19.94
N ALA A 475 -30.88 16.66 -19.23
CA ALA A 475 -31.91 15.62 -19.30
C ALA A 475 -32.01 14.88 -17.97
N ASP A 476 -33.09 14.16 -17.76
CA ASP A 476 -33.36 13.35 -16.57
C ASP A 476 -33.70 11.94 -17.07
N ASN A 477 -32.67 11.09 -17.09
CA ASN A 477 -32.70 9.77 -17.69
C ASN A 477 -32.17 8.71 -16.75
N ASP A 478 -32.60 7.46 -16.96
CA ASP A 478 -32.13 6.28 -16.23
C ASP A 478 -31.37 5.35 -17.16
N PHE A 479 -30.15 4.95 -16.74
CA PHE A 479 -29.56 3.71 -17.24
C PHE A 479 -29.87 2.57 -16.28
N MET A 480 -30.28 1.44 -16.84
CA MET A 480 -30.55 0.25 -16.06
C MET A 480 -29.84 -0.96 -16.67
N ILE A 481 -29.23 -1.77 -15.80
CA ILE A 481 -28.62 -3.04 -16.19
C ILE A 481 -29.21 -4.18 -15.36
N ASN A 482 -29.37 -5.35 -15.98
CA ASN A 482 -29.87 -6.55 -15.33
C ASN A 482 -29.27 -7.81 -15.96
N ASN A 483 -29.52 -8.97 -15.37
CA ASN A 483 -29.17 -10.29 -15.89
C ASN A 483 -27.74 -10.41 -16.41
N LEU A 484 -26.76 -9.97 -15.56
CA LEU A 484 -25.35 -10.13 -15.87
C LEU A 484 -24.99 -11.62 -15.96
N TYR A 485 -24.18 -11.94 -16.94
CA TYR A 485 -23.65 -13.28 -17.14
C TYR A 485 -22.20 -13.17 -17.62
N VAL A 486 -21.29 -13.86 -16.97
CA VAL A 486 -19.92 -14.06 -17.44
C VAL A 486 -19.71 -15.55 -17.62
N GLY A 487 -19.34 -15.98 -18.83
CA GLY A 487 -19.21 -17.40 -19.11
C GLY A 487 -19.06 -17.72 -20.59
N PRO A 488 -19.23 -18.99 -20.97
CA PRO A 488 -19.18 -19.44 -22.35
C PRO A 488 -20.23 -18.78 -23.24
N LEU A 489 -20.03 -18.86 -24.54
CA LEU A 489 -20.97 -18.34 -25.52
C LEU A 489 -22.39 -18.93 -25.29
N ILE A 490 -23.38 -18.07 -25.17
CA ILE A 490 -24.78 -18.46 -25.17
C ILE A 490 -25.23 -18.63 -26.62
N LEU A 491 -25.49 -19.85 -27.03
CA LEU A 491 -25.97 -20.15 -28.37
C LEU A 491 -27.50 -20.10 -28.41
N ASP A 492 -28.05 -19.50 -29.46
CA ASP A 492 -29.48 -19.56 -29.73
C ASP A 492 -29.90 -21.01 -29.97
N PRO A 493 -31.09 -21.44 -29.46
CA PRO A 493 -31.59 -22.78 -29.71
C PRO A 493 -31.94 -22.93 -31.19
N PRO A 494 -31.50 -24.03 -31.85
CA PRO A 494 -31.87 -24.29 -33.23
C PRO A 494 -33.40 -24.38 -33.42
N GLN A 495 -33.90 -23.75 -34.44
CA GLN A 495 -35.32 -23.86 -34.83
C GLN A 495 -35.52 -25.13 -35.66
N VAL A 496 -35.91 -26.22 -34.99
CA VAL A 496 -35.94 -27.57 -35.59
C VAL A 496 -37.26 -27.81 -36.31
N GLN A 497 -37.16 -28.32 -37.55
CA GLN A 497 -38.26 -28.83 -38.34
C GLN A 497 -38.03 -30.31 -38.61
N ILE A 498 -39.12 -31.06 -38.71
CA ILE A 498 -39.13 -32.47 -39.11
C ILE A 498 -39.94 -32.66 -40.35
N THR A 499 -39.38 -33.30 -41.36
CA THR A 499 -40.06 -33.58 -42.64
C THR A 499 -39.90 -35.04 -42.95
N GLN A 500 -41.04 -35.69 -43.31
CA GLN A 500 -41.02 -37.08 -43.82
C GLN A 500 -40.45 -37.07 -45.24
N ILE A 501 -39.39 -37.82 -45.49
CA ILE A 501 -38.75 -37.92 -46.81
C ILE A 501 -38.83 -39.31 -47.43
N GLY A 502 -39.45 -40.29 -46.73
CA GLY A 502 -39.69 -41.66 -47.20
C GLY A 502 -40.61 -42.40 -46.26
N ASP A 503 -40.99 -43.67 -46.58
CA ASP A 503 -41.95 -44.46 -45.81
C ASP A 503 -41.56 -44.66 -44.34
N ASN A 504 -40.23 -44.75 -44.07
CA ASN A 504 -39.65 -44.89 -42.72
C ASN A 504 -38.46 -43.96 -42.50
N LEU A 505 -38.45 -42.83 -43.21
CA LEU A 505 -37.33 -41.89 -43.15
C LEU A 505 -37.81 -40.46 -42.91
N CYS A 506 -37.28 -39.80 -41.92
CA CYS A 506 -37.52 -38.39 -41.62
C CYS A 506 -36.21 -37.61 -41.66
N LEU A 507 -36.31 -36.34 -42.05
CA LEU A 507 -35.23 -35.37 -42.01
C LEU A 507 -35.52 -34.36 -40.90
N LEU A 508 -34.63 -34.24 -39.93
CA LEU A 508 -34.54 -33.07 -39.06
C LEU A 508 -33.70 -32.02 -39.79
N SER A 509 -34.21 -30.81 -39.82
CA SER A 509 -33.44 -29.65 -40.32
C SER A 509 -33.61 -28.48 -39.37
N TRP A 510 -32.60 -27.60 -39.29
CA TRP A 510 -32.61 -26.42 -38.43
C TRP A 510 -31.83 -25.29 -39.07
N ASN A 511 -32.02 -24.07 -38.52
CA ASN A 511 -31.20 -22.92 -38.91
C ASN A 511 -29.81 -23.02 -38.33
N GLU A 512 -28.84 -22.46 -39.02
CA GLU A 512 -27.49 -22.24 -38.47
C GLU A 512 -27.58 -21.31 -37.25
N CYS A 513 -26.91 -21.68 -36.14
CA CYS A 513 -26.81 -20.88 -34.94
C CYS A 513 -25.46 -20.19 -34.94
N SER A 514 -25.45 -18.86 -34.82
CA SER A 514 -24.24 -18.07 -34.83
C SER A 514 -23.30 -18.49 -33.69
N GLY A 515 -22.05 -18.80 -34.01
CA GLY A 515 -21.03 -19.27 -33.06
C GLY A 515 -21.07 -20.75 -32.73
N ALA A 516 -22.06 -21.51 -33.26
CA ALA A 516 -22.07 -22.95 -33.11
C ALA A 516 -20.96 -23.59 -33.94
N THR A 517 -20.23 -24.55 -33.35
CA THR A 517 -19.25 -25.40 -34.06
C THR A 517 -19.82 -26.76 -34.42
N GLY A 518 -21.03 -27.07 -33.96
CA GLY A 518 -21.74 -28.30 -34.25
C GLY A 518 -23.08 -28.38 -33.51
N TYR A 519 -23.73 -29.52 -33.64
CA TYR A 519 -25.04 -29.79 -33.08
C TYR A 519 -25.10 -31.21 -32.52
N ASP A 520 -25.63 -31.34 -31.30
CA ASP A 520 -25.96 -32.62 -30.68
C ASP A 520 -27.44 -32.90 -30.83
N ILE A 521 -27.76 -34.11 -31.35
CA ILE A 521 -29.15 -34.56 -31.60
C ILE A 521 -29.51 -35.56 -30.52
N TYR A 522 -30.62 -35.30 -29.83
CA TYR A 522 -31.15 -36.15 -28.78
C TYR A 522 -32.52 -36.69 -29.13
N THR A 523 -32.85 -37.88 -28.58
CA THR A 523 -34.17 -38.48 -28.66
C THR A 523 -34.73 -38.78 -27.26
N ALA A 524 -36.05 -38.77 -27.15
CA ALA A 524 -36.76 -39.19 -25.94
C ALA A 524 -38.14 -39.80 -26.30
N ASN A 525 -38.67 -40.65 -25.39
CA ASN A 525 -40.01 -41.24 -25.54
C ASN A 525 -41.13 -40.32 -25.03
N SER A 526 -40.77 -39.28 -24.25
CA SER A 526 -41.68 -38.21 -23.82
C SER A 526 -40.95 -36.89 -23.70
N PRO A 527 -41.63 -35.74 -23.80
CA PRO A 527 -40.97 -34.43 -23.67
C PRO A 527 -40.27 -34.21 -22.30
N GLU A 528 -40.85 -34.78 -21.23
CA GLU A 528 -40.34 -34.71 -19.85
C GLU A 528 -39.44 -35.89 -19.50
N GLY A 529 -39.19 -36.82 -20.43
CA GLY A 529 -38.37 -38.00 -20.22
C GLY A 529 -36.87 -37.72 -20.25
N SER A 530 -36.07 -38.76 -19.97
CA SER A 530 -34.61 -38.69 -20.17
C SER A 530 -34.29 -38.62 -21.67
N TRP A 531 -33.40 -37.69 -22.01
CA TRP A 531 -32.93 -37.48 -23.37
C TRP A 531 -31.65 -38.26 -23.60
N GLU A 532 -31.60 -39.02 -24.69
CA GLU A 532 -30.46 -39.81 -25.13
C GLU A 532 -29.78 -39.14 -26.32
N LEU A 533 -28.47 -38.94 -26.29
CA LEU A 533 -27.69 -38.43 -27.41
C LEU A 533 -27.60 -39.53 -28.48
N ILE A 534 -28.05 -39.23 -29.69
CA ILE A 534 -28.04 -40.18 -30.83
C ILE A 534 -27.02 -39.82 -31.89
N ALA A 535 -26.66 -38.56 -32.01
CA ALA A 535 -25.65 -38.11 -32.97
C ALA A 535 -25.10 -36.73 -32.61
N SER A 536 -23.91 -36.42 -33.12
CA SER A 536 -23.32 -35.09 -33.22
C SER A 536 -22.93 -34.81 -34.66
N THR A 537 -23.21 -33.59 -35.16
CA THR A 537 -22.95 -33.20 -36.55
C THR A 537 -22.54 -31.73 -36.64
N THR A 538 -21.83 -31.36 -37.68
CA THR A 538 -21.57 -29.96 -38.06
C THR A 538 -22.60 -29.45 -39.08
N GLU A 539 -23.40 -30.34 -39.65
CA GLU A 539 -24.43 -30.00 -40.63
C GLU A 539 -25.69 -29.48 -39.92
N THR A 540 -26.52 -28.75 -40.64
CA THR A 540 -27.84 -28.24 -40.16
C THR A 540 -29.01 -29.17 -40.48
N GLN A 541 -28.72 -30.43 -40.75
CA GLN A 541 -29.72 -31.46 -41.01
C GLN A 541 -29.23 -32.85 -40.57
N PHE A 542 -30.18 -33.74 -40.25
CA PHE A 542 -29.89 -35.11 -39.86
C PHE A 542 -31.02 -36.04 -40.23
N GLU A 543 -30.70 -37.15 -40.89
CA GLU A 543 -31.70 -38.16 -41.30
C GLU A 543 -31.97 -39.16 -40.18
N LEU A 544 -33.22 -39.49 -39.96
CA LEU A 544 -33.70 -40.40 -38.93
C LEU A 544 -34.51 -41.53 -39.54
N SER A 545 -34.30 -42.74 -39.06
CA SER A 545 -35.19 -43.88 -39.34
C SER A 545 -36.42 -43.82 -38.44
N ALA A 546 -37.61 -43.68 -39.00
CA ALA A 546 -38.88 -43.58 -38.31
C ALA A 546 -39.51 -44.97 -38.10
N GLN A 547 -38.84 -45.85 -37.31
CA GLN A 547 -39.35 -47.20 -37.05
C GLN A 547 -40.29 -47.32 -35.87
N GLU A 548 -40.49 -46.25 -35.06
CA GLU A 548 -41.39 -46.26 -33.89
C GLU A 548 -42.49 -45.26 -34.00
N SER A 549 -43.64 -45.57 -33.36
CA SER A 549 -44.91 -44.82 -33.55
C SER A 549 -44.92 -43.41 -32.93
N LYS A 550 -43.96 -43.08 -32.01
CA LYS A 550 -43.84 -41.75 -31.42
C LYS A 550 -42.47 -41.56 -30.76
N LYS A 551 -41.72 -40.54 -31.20
CA LYS A 551 -40.45 -40.08 -30.60
C LYS A 551 -40.41 -38.56 -30.55
N PHE A 552 -39.68 -38.03 -29.59
CA PHE A 552 -39.40 -36.61 -29.49
C PHE A 552 -37.91 -36.40 -29.79
N PHE A 553 -37.60 -35.29 -30.43
CA PHE A 553 -36.24 -34.93 -30.81
C PHE A 553 -35.91 -33.53 -30.30
N ARG A 554 -34.65 -33.35 -29.89
CA ARG A 554 -34.07 -32.08 -29.54
C ARG A 554 -32.73 -31.95 -30.25
N VAL A 555 -32.50 -30.78 -30.80
CA VAL A 555 -31.17 -30.41 -31.32
C VAL A 555 -30.61 -29.32 -30.41
N LYS A 556 -29.38 -29.49 -29.98
CA LYS A 556 -28.67 -28.52 -29.16
C LYS A 556 -27.45 -28.06 -29.96
N ALA A 557 -27.34 -26.74 -30.15
CA ALA A 557 -26.11 -26.15 -30.70
C ALA A 557 -24.98 -26.28 -29.67
N ILE A 558 -23.77 -26.54 -30.13
CA ILE A 558 -22.57 -26.64 -29.31
C ILE A 558 -21.48 -25.72 -29.86
N ALA A 559 -20.75 -25.02 -28.96
CA ALA A 559 -19.47 -24.38 -29.24
C ALA A 559 -18.38 -25.16 -28.46
N ARG A 560 -17.31 -25.54 -29.12
CA ARG A 560 -16.16 -26.23 -28.51
C ARG A 560 -14.90 -25.48 -28.79
#